data_7d9232a531ea8b5f41ad93e16882d630
#
_entry.id   7d9232a531ea8b5f41ad93e16882d630
#
_cell.length_a   1.000
_cell.length_b   1.000
_cell.length_c   1.000
_cell.angle_alpha   90.00
_cell.angle_beta   90.00
_cell.angle_gamma   90.00
#
_symmetry.space_group_name_H-M   'P 1'
#
loop_
_entity.id
_entity.type
_entity.pdbx_description
1 polymer ?
#
loop_
_entity_poly.entity_id
_entity_poly.type
_entity_poly.pdbx_seq_one_letter_code
_entity_poly.pdbx_strand_id
1 'polypeptide(L)'
;MLSHLKKYEILLASNSPRRRELLAGLDIDYRVTALPEVDESYPDTLSGEEIPLYISQEKAAAYRRFMKDNTLLITADTIVWLDGKVYGKPRDIADAKAMLQALSGKTHTVITGVTLTSLQKQISFAVSTEVTFATLGDDEIDYYVEKYRPLDKAGAYGVQEWIGYIGVTGLKGSYYNVMGLPIQRPVSYTHLTL
;
A
#
# COMPACT_ATOMS: atom_id res chain seq x y z
N MET A 1 18.50 -10.64 13.60
CA MET A 1 18.20 -11.41 12.37
C MET A 1 18.38 -10.56 11.11
N LEU A 2 18.05 -9.28 11.10
CA LEU A 2 18.26 -8.35 9.95
C LEU A 2 19.53 -7.50 10.12
N SER A 3 20.62 -8.11 10.60
CA SER A 3 21.87 -7.39 10.92
C SER A 3 22.53 -6.71 9.72
N HIS A 4 22.33 -7.23 8.51
CA HIS A 4 22.81 -6.64 7.26
C HIS A 4 22.19 -5.28 6.95
N LEU A 5 21.01 -4.96 7.53
CA LEU A 5 20.36 -3.66 7.39
C LEU A 5 20.97 -2.58 8.29
N LYS A 6 21.73 -2.94 9.33
CA LYS A 6 22.33 -1.99 10.28
C LYS A 6 23.32 -1.02 9.63
N LYS A 7 23.85 -1.35 8.44
CA LYS A 7 24.72 -0.45 7.67
C LYS A 7 23.98 0.69 6.98
N TYR A 8 22.64 0.59 6.88
CA TYR A 8 21.82 1.59 6.22
C TYR A 8 21.06 2.48 7.21
N GLU A 9 20.92 3.74 6.85
CA GLU A 9 19.87 4.62 7.38
C GLU A 9 18.58 4.33 6.60
N ILE A 10 17.65 3.58 7.20
CA ILE A 10 16.40 3.19 6.55
C ILE A 10 15.41 4.34 6.64
N LEU A 11 14.93 4.78 5.48
CA LEU A 11 13.94 5.83 5.34
C LEU A 11 12.65 5.27 4.74
N LEU A 12 11.55 5.39 5.46
CA LEU A 12 10.21 5.14 4.93
C LEU A 12 9.62 6.47 4.43
N ALA A 13 9.56 6.65 3.13
CA ALA A 13 8.92 7.81 2.51
C ALA A 13 7.42 7.51 2.33
N SER A 14 6.65 7.70 3.38
CA SER A 14 5.20 7.44 3.38
C SER A 14 4.48 8.19 4.48
N ASN A 15 3.33 8.77 4.13
CA ASN A 15 2.40 9.38 5.08
C ASN A 15 1.42 8.36 5.69
N SER A 16 1.41 7.10 5.21
CA SER A 16 0.51 6.05 5.69
C SER A 16 0.88 5.57 7.10
N PRO A 17 0.01 5.72 8.11
CA PRO A 17 0.27 5.20 9.45
C PRO A 17 0.37 3.68 9.46
N ARG A 18 -0.37 2.98 8.61
CA ARG A 18 -0.34 1.52 8.48
C ARG A 18 1.03 1.00 8.03
N ARG A 19 1.66 1.66 7.05
CA ARG A 19 3.01 1.30 6.60
C ARG A 19 4.06 1.51 7.68
N ARG A 20 3.90 2.55 8.51
CA ARG A 20 4.77 2.80 9.67
C ARG A 20 4.65 1.67 10.69
N GLU A 21 3.42 1.31 11.04
CA GLU A 21 3.12 0.21 11.96
C GLU A 21 3.72 -1.11 11.47
N LEU A 22 3.52 -1.44 10.18
CA LEU A 22 4.05 -2.66 9.58
C LEU A 22 5.58 -2.70 9.59
N LEU A 23 6.24 -1.58 9.30
CA LEU A 23 7.70 -1.53 9.31
C LEU A 23 8.26 -1.60 10.73
N ALA A 24 7.58 -0.98 11.71
CA ALA A 24 7.92 -1.07 13.13
C ALA A 24 7.90 -2.51 13.65
N GLY A 25 6.99 -3.34 13.13
CA GLY A 25 6.88 -4.77 13.49
C GLY A 25 8.08 -5.64 13.07
N LEU A 26 9.05 -5.08 12.33
CA LEU A 26 10.30 -5.78 11.99
C LEU A 26 11.43 -5.61 13.04
N ASP A 27 11.20 -4.83 14.09
CA ASP A 27 12.21 -4.51 15.12
C ASP A 27 13.51 -3.96 14.52
N ILE A 28 13.38 -3.10 13.50
CA ILE A 28 14.51 -2.39 12.86
C ILE A 28 14.42 -0.89 13.11
N ASP A 29 15.57 -0.25 13.22
CA ASP A 29 15.64 1.21 13.27
C ASP A 29 15.31 1.79 11.89
N TYR A 30 14.33 2.69 11.83
CA TYR A 30 13.98 3.41 10.61
C TYR A 30 13.49 4.84 10.95
N ARG A 31 13.53 5.70 9.97
CA ARG A 31 12.95 7.04 10.05
C ARG A 31 11.82 7.19 9.04
N VAL A 32 10.82 7.96 9.43
CA VAL A 32 9.76 8.37 8.51
C VAL A 32 10.13 9.73 7.94
N THR A 33 9.94 9.87 6.66
CA THR A 33 10.13 11.15 5.99
C THR A 33 8.87 11.48 5.19
N ALA A 34 8.49 12.77 5.22
CA ALA A 34 7.40 13.24 4.39
C ALA A 34 7.82 13.15 2.92
N LEU A 35 6.94 12.64 2.08
CA LEU A 35 7.13 12.74 0.65
C LEU A 35 7.01 14.21 0.24
N PRO A 36 7.87 14.72 -0.66
CA PRO A 36 7.52 15.87 -1.45
C PRO A 36 6.16 15.61 -2.10
N GLU A 37 5.44 16.65 -2.44
CA GLU A 37 4.21 16.51 -3.20
C GLU A 37 4.56 15.81 -4.53
N VAL A 38 4.17 14.56 -4.66
CA VAL A 38 4.40 13.74 -5.85
C VAL A 38 3.05 13.57 -6.51
N ASP A 39 2.98 13.90 -7.80
CA ASP A 39 1.83 13.59 -8.61
C ASP A 39 1.68 12.06 -8.70
N GLU A 40 0.57 11.53 -8.18
CA GLU A 40 0.24 10.10 -8.22
C GLU A 40 -0.50 9.73 -9.53
N SER A 41 -0.50 10.61 -10.55
CA SER A 41 -1.00 10.28 -11.88
C SER A 41 -0.11 9.24 -12.56
N TYR A 42 -0.69 8.49 -13.45
CA TYR A 42 0.02 7.45 -14.21
C TYR A 42 -0.51 7.40 -15.65
N PRO A 43 0.31 6.92 -16.62
CA PRO A 43 -0.11 6.78 -18.01
C PRO A 43 -1.30 5.82 -18.15
N ASP A 44 -2.29 6.17 -18.99
CA ASP A 44 -3.48 5.35 -19.26
C ASP A 44 -3.16 3.98 -19.89
N THR A 45 -1.93 3.80 -20.36
CA THR A 45 -1.46 2.52 -20.92
C THR A 45 -1.12 1.48 -19.85
N LEU A 46 -0.96 1.90 -18.58
CA LEU A 46 -0.62 0.98 -17.48
C LEU A 46 -1.88 0.31 -16.92
N SER A 47 -1.71 -0.92 -16.46
CA SER A 47 -2.79 -1.74 -15.89
C SER A 47 -2.32 -2.59 -14.73
N GLY A 48 -3.24 -2.97 -13.83
CA GLY A 48 -2.97 -3.91 -12.75
C GLY A 48 -1.75 -3.55 -11.92
N GLU A 49 -0.76 -4.45 -11.90
CA GLU A 49 0.47 -4.30 -11.09
C GLU A 49 1.39 -3.16 -11.55
N GLU A 50 1.32 -2.77 -12.83
CA GLU A 50 2.17 -1.72 -13.38
C GLU A 50 1.87 -0.36 -12.74
N ILE A 51 0.62 -0.11 -12.34
CA ILE A 51 0.18 1.18 -11.79
C ILE A 51 0.85 1.48 -10.44
N PRO A 52 0.67 0.67 -9.37
CA PRO A 52 1.29 0.97 -8.09
C PRO A 52 2.81 0.82 -8.14
N LEU A 53 3.33 0.01 -9.06
CA LEU A 53 4.76 -0.12 -9.30
C LEU A 53 5.33 1.20 -9.83
N TYR A 54 4.72 1.75 -10.88
CA TYR A 54 5.10 3.04 -11.46
C TYR A 54 5.04 4.17 -10.41
N ILE A 55 3.93 4.30 -9.68
CA ILE A 55 3.78 5.35 -8.66
C ILE A 55 4.83 5.20 -7.55
N SER A 56 5.15 3.98 -7.13
CA SER A 56 6.22 3.77 -6.13
C SER A 56 7.60 4.17 -6.63
N GLN A 57 7.89 4.01 -7.92
CA GLN A 57 9.13 4.44 -8.56
C GLN A 57 9.21 5.96 -8.69
N GLU A 58 8.12 6.64 -9.08
CA GLU A 58 8.05 8.10 -9.13
C GLU A 58 8.29 8.72 -7.74
N LYS A 59 7.69 8.14 -6.69
CA LYS A 59 7.96 8.52 -5.31
C LYS A 59 9.45 8.37 -4.94
N ALA A 60 10.08 7.28 -5.37
CA ALA A 60 11.51 7.05 -5.13
C ALA A 60 12.39 8.06 -5.89
N ALA A 61 12.06 8.35 -7.15
CA ALA A 61 12.76 9.32 -7.98
C ALA A 61 12.73 10.73 -7.38
N ALA A 62 11.55 11.18 -6.91
CA ALA A 62 11.37 12.47 -6.27
C ALA A 62 12.23 12.63 -5.00
N TYR A 63 12.49 11.52 -4.29
CA TYR A 63 13.26 11.52 -3.06
C TYR A 63 14.77 11.36 -3.26
N ARG A 64 15.21 10.87 -4.43
CA ARG A 64 16.61 10.50 -4.70
C ARG A 64 17.61 11.61 -4.39
N ARG A 65 17.27 12.87 -4.65
CA ARG A 65 18.14 14.04 -4.40
C ARG A 65 18.45 14.29 -2.92
N PHE A 66 17.69 13.69 -2.01
CA PHE A 66 17.86 13.85 -0.55
C PHE A 66 18.55 12.66 0.11
N MET A 67 18.92 11.63 -0.67
CA MET A 67 19.56 10.43 -0.16
C MET A 67 21.05 10.66 0.12
N LYS A 68 21.54 10.02 1.18
CA LYS A 68 22.97 9.93 1.52
C LYS A 68 23.52 8.57 1.08
N ASP A 69 24.84 8.40 1.15
CA ASP A 69 25.52 7.17 0.70
C ASP A 69 25.02 5.89 1.38
N ASN A 70 24.62 5.98 2.65
CA ASN A 70 24.10 4.86 3.41
C ASN A 70 22.57 4.82 3.50
N THR A 71 21.85 5.59 2.69
CA THR A 71 20.38 5.60 2.71
C THR A 71 19.82 4.37 2.00
N LEU A 72 18.89 3.68 2.68
CA LEU A 72 17.95 2.73 2.05
C LEU A 72 16.55 3.33 2.11
N LEU A 73 16.07 3.81 0.99
CA LEU A 73 14.76 4.42 0.86
C LEU A 73 13.71 3.34 0.52
N ILE A 74 12.59 3.37 1.21
CA ILE A 74 11.42 2.53 0.96
C ILE A 74 10.26 3.42 0.54
N THR A 75 9.76 3.23 -0.67
CA THR A 75 8.52 3.83 -1.18
C THR A 75 7.52 2.76 -1.55
N ALA A 76 6.25 3.06 -1.44
CA ALA A 76 5.19 2.13 -1.83
C ALA A 76 3.93 2.86 -2.26
N ASP A 77 3.16 2.19 -3.11
CA ASP A 77 1.81 2.59 -3.46
C ASP A 77 0.87 1.39 -3.43
N THR A 78 -0.42 1.63 -3.17
CA THR A 78 -1.43 0.55 -3.06
C THR A 78 -2.70 0.97 -3.77
N ILE A 79 -3.18 0.10 -4.63
CA ILE A 79 -4.47 0.24 -5.31
C ILE A 79 -5.37 -0.96 -5.00
N VAL A 80 -6.67 -0.74 -5.12
CA VAL A 80 -7.67 -1.80 -5.22
C VAL A 80 -8.09 -1.90 -6.68
N TRP A 81 -8.10 -3.11 -7.22
CA TRP A 81 -8.37 -3.42 -8.62
C TRP A 81 -9.56 -4.35 -8.73
N LEU A 82 -10.59 -3.92 -9.48
CA LEU A 82 -11.77 -4.74 -9.74
C LEU A 82 -12.28 -4.45 -11.16
N ASP A 83 -12.53 -5.49 -11.95
CA ASP A 83 -13.14 -5.42 -13.28
C ASP A 83 -12.46 -4.42 -14.24
N GLY A 84 -11.11 -4.38 -14.22
CA GLY A 84 -10.35 -3.46 -15.07
C GLY A 84 -10.29 -2.02 -14.56
N LYS A 85 -10.80 -1.73 -13.36
CA LYS A 85 -10.87 -0.38 -12.78
C LYS A 85 -10.05 -0.28 -11.50
N VAL A 86 -9.35 0.86 -11.35
CA VAL A 86 -8.66 1.25 -10.12
C VAL A 86 -9.63 1.93 -9.16
N TYR A 87 -9.65 1.46 -7.92
CA TYR A 87 -10.29 2.11 -6.79
C TYR A 87 -9.18 2.65 -5.88
N GLY A 88 -8.84 3.92 -6.09
CA GLY A 88 -7.87 4.66 -5.25
C GLY A 88 -8.50 5.14 -3.94
N LYS A 89 -7.94 6.21 -3.38
CA LYS A 89 -8.54 6.88 -2.22
C LYS A 89 -9.82 7.59 -2.63
N PRO A 90 -10.92 7.45 -1.85
CA PRO A 90 -12.15 8.15 -2.16
C PRO A 90 -11.98 9.67 -1.97
N ARG A 91 -12.65 10.44 -2.79
CA ARG A 91 -12.65 11.90 -2.77
C ARG A 91 -13.43 12.47 -1.60
N ASP A 92 -14.51 11.80 -1.23
CA ASP A 92 -15.44 12.18 -0.19
C ASP A 92 -16.21 10.97 0.36
N ILE A 93 -17.14 11.22 1.28
CA ILE A 93 -17.99 10.20 1.91
C ILE A 93 -18.88 9.48 0.89
N ALA A 94 -19.44 10.20 -0.07
CA ALA A 94 -20.32 9.59 -1.07
C ALA A 94 -19.52 8.65 -2.01
N ASP A 95 -18.34 9.07 -2.40
CA ASP A 95 -17.43 8.24 -3.20
C ASP A 95 -16.96 7.00 -2.43
N ALA A 96 -16.69 7.13 -1.12
CA ALA A 96 -16.35 5.99 -0.25
C ALA A 96 -17.49 4.96 -0.18
N LYS A 97 -18.74 5.41 0.00
CA LYS A 97 -19.92 4.54 -0.01
C LYS A 97 -20.09 3.84 -1.36
N ALA A 98 -19.96 4.56 -2.46
CA ALA A 98 -20.05 4.01 -3.81
C ALA A 98 -18.95 2.97 -4.09
N MET A 99 -17.72 3.19 -3.61
CA MET A 99 -16.64 2.20 -3.72
C MET A 99 -16.99 0.92 -2.98
N LEU A 100 -17.44 0.99 -1.73
CA LEU A 100 -17.81 -0.18 -0.94
C LEU A 100 -19.00 -0.94 -1.55
N GLN A 101 -19.99 -0.24 -2.07
CA GLN A 101 -21.11 -0.86 -2.81
C GLN A 101 -20.60 -1.61 -4.06
N ALA A 102 -19.63 -1.04 -4.78
CA ALA A 102 -19.04 -1.69 -5.95
C ALA A 102 -18.23 -2.95 -5.59
N LEU A 103 -17.59 -3.00 -4.42
CA LEU A 103 -16.81 -4.14 -3.92
C LEU A 103 -17.67 -5.20 -3.23
N SER A 104 -18.86 -4.83 -2.73
CA SER A 104 -19.79 -5.70 -2.01
C SER A 104 -20.11 -6.97 -2.78
N GLY A 105 -20.02 -8.13 -2.14
CA GLY A 105 -20.31 -9.44 -2.72
C GLY A 105 -19.33 -9.90 -3.80
N LYS A 106 -18.18 -9.23 -3.96
CA LYS A 106 -17.20 -9.55 -5.01
C LYS A 106 -15.82 -9.88 -4.46
N THR A 107 -15.03 -10.51 -5.33
CA THR A 107 -13.58 -10.66 -5.12
C THR A 107 -12.86 -9.58 -5.92
N HIS A 108 -12.03 -8.80 -5.25
CA HIS A 108 -11.17 -7.78 -5.84
C HIS A 108 -9.71 -8.06 -5.50
N THR A 109 -8.78 -7.40 -6.18
CA THR A 109 -7.36 -7.55 -5.95
C THR A 109 -6.78 -6.30 -5.31
N VAL A 110 -6.09 -6.44 -4.20
CA VAL A 110 -5.26 -5.37 -3.61
C VAL A 110 -3.84 -5.55 -4.10
N ILE A 111 -3.31 -4.52 -4.74
CA ILE A 111 -1.97 -4.55 -5.35
C ILE A 111 -1.12 -3.46 -4.70
N THR A 112 0.01 -3.85 -4.12
CA THR A 112 1.00 -2.92 -3.59
C THR A 112 2.29 -3.02 -4.39
N GLY A 113 2.69 -1.91 -5.02
CA GLY A 113 4.01 -1.71 -5.58
C GLY A 113 4.96 -1.18 -4.51
N VAL A 114 6.16 -1.74 -4.44
CA VAL A 114 7.21 -1.34 -3.50
C VAL A 114 8.50 -1.09 -4.27
N THR A 115 9.17 0.02 -3.95
CA THR A 115 10.49 0.32 -4.48
C THR A 115 11.48 0.52 -3.34
N LEU A 116 12.58 -0.24 -3.39
CA LEU A 116 13.73 -0.15 -2.49
C LEU A 116 14.85 0.53 -3.26
N THR A 117 15.37 1.63 -2.75
CA THR A 117 16.38 2.44 -3.45
C THR A 117 17.57 2.73 -2.54
N SER A 118 18.77 2.39 -3.00
CA SER A 118 20.05 2.93 -2.54
C SER A 118 20.63 3.85 -3.61
N LEU A 119 21.75 4.52 -3.37
CA LEU A 119 22.41 5.32 -4.42
C LEU A 119 22.91 4.46 -5.58
N GLN A 120 23.28 3.20 -5.31
CA GLN A 120 23.87 2.27 -6.28
C GLN A 120 22.84 1.39 -6.98
N LYS A 121 21.71 1.11 -6.31
CA LYS A 121 20.75 0.11 -6.80
C LYS A 121 19.32 0.47 -6.47
N GLN A 122 18.42 0.09 -7.37
CA GLN A 122 16.98 0.17 -7.16
C GLN A 122 16.33 -1.17 -7.52
N ILE A 123 15.42 -1.62 -6.68
CA ILE A 123 14.63 -2.83 -6.89
C ILE A 123 13.17 -2.47 -6.69
N SER A 124 12.34 -2.82 -7.65
CA SER A 124 10.90 -2.61 -7.58
C SER A 124 10.17 -3.93 -7.81
N PHE A 125 9.11 -4.16 -7.07
CA PHE A 125 8.26 -5.34 -7.21
C PHE A 125 6.82 -5.02 -6.80
N ALA A 126 5.87 -5.74 -7.34
CA ALA A 126 4.47 -5.70 -6.93
C ALA A 126 4.06 -6.98 -6.20
N VAL A 127 3.08 -6.86 -5.32
CA VAL A 127 2.45 -7.99 -4.64
C VAL A 127 0.94 -7.84 -4.75
N SER A 128 0.28 -8.88 -5.20
CA SER A 128 -1.17 -8.95 -5.37
C SER A 128 -1.78 -9.89 -4.32
N THR A 129 -2.95 -9.52 -3.81
CA THR A 129 -3.74 -10.31 -2.84
C THR A 129 -5.21 -10.20 -3.20
N GLU A 130 -5.87 -11.33 -3.40
CA GLU A 130 -7.31 -11.39 -3.62
C GLU A 130 -8.04 -11.25 -2.28
N VAL A 131 -9.05 -10.39 -2.24
CA VAL A 131 -9.93 -10.19 -1.08
C VAL A 131 -11.36 -10.37 -1.53
N THR A 132 -12.10 -11.25 -0.86
CA THR A 132 -13.51 -11.51 -1.14
C THR A 132 -14.38 -10.87 -0.06
N PHE A 133 -15.32 -10.04 -0.48
CA PHE A 133 -16.33 -9.46 0.40
C PHE A 133 -17.62 -10.27 0.39
N ALA A 134 -18.24 -10.39 1.57
CA ALA A 134 -19.66 -10.70 1.69
C ALA A 134 -20.50 -9.62 1.00
N THR A 135 -21.76 -9.89 0.74
CA THR A 135 -22.72 -8.84 0.40
C THR A 135 -22.92 -7.95 1.63
N LEU A 136 -22.55 -6.67 1.51
CA LEU A 136 -22.69 -5.66 2.54
C LEU A 136 -24.04 -4.96 2.41
N GLY A 137 -24.72 -4.74 3.53
CA GLY A 137 -25.91 -3.91 3.59
C GLY A 137 -25.58 -2.42 3.53
N ASP A 138 -26.52 -1.62 3.05
CA ASP A 138 -26.33 -0.16 2.98
C ASP A 138 -26.12 0.47 4.36
N ASP A 139 -26.77 -0.04 5.38
CA ASP A 139 -26.61 0.37 6.77
C ASP A 139 -25.22 0.03 7.35
N GLU A 140 -24.65 -1.09 6.96
CA GLU A 140 -23.29 -1.50 7.32
C GLU A 140 -22.24 -0.58 6.66
N ILE A 141 -22.44 -0.26 5.37
CA ILE A 141 -21.59 0.66 4.63
C ILE A 141 -21.68 2.05 5.24
N ASP A 142 -22.88 2.54 5.51
CA ASP A 142 -23.12 3.84 6.11
C ASP A 142 -22.45 3.96 7.48
N TYR A 143 -22.68 2.99 8.35
CA TYR A 143 -22.04 2.94 9.67
C TYR A 143 -20.53 3.00 9.59
N TYR A 144 -19.94 2.16 8.71
CA TYR A 144 -18.49 2.11 8.59
C TYR A 144 -17.90 3.43 8.08
N VAL A 145 -18.45 3.97 6.99
CA VAL A 145 -17.93 5.20 6.38
C VAL A 145 -18.07 6.40 7.29
N GLU A 146 -19.20 6.52 8.01
CA GLU A 146 -19.42 7.63 8.93
C GLU A 146 -18.50 7.58 10.15
N LYS A 147 -18.30 6.39 10.71
CA LYS A 147 -17.51 6.21 11.92
C LYS A 147 -16.00 6.20 11.67
N TYR A 148 -15.56 5.51 10.62
CA TYR A 148 -14.12 5.27 10.36
C TYR A 148 -13.50 6.25 9.37
N ARG A 149 -14.33 6.97 8.60
CA ARG A 149 -13.87 8.00 7.64
C ARG A 149 -12.72 7.50 6.76
N PRO A 150 -12.89 6.43 5.95
CA PRO A 150 -11.79 5.73 5.27
C PRO A 150 -11.25 6.49 4.03
N LEU A 151 -11.16 7.82 4.10
CA LEU A 151 -10.76 8.69 2.98
C LEU A 151 -9.25 8.61 2.65
N ASP A 152 -8.46 8.01 3.52
CA ASP A 152 -7.03 7.77 3.34
C ASP A 152 -6.69 6.39 2.75
N LYS A 153 -7.71 5.60 2.38
CA LYS A 153 -7.54 4.18 2.02
C LYS A 153 -8.00 3.90 0.60
N ALA A 154 -7.18 3.19 -0.17
CA ALA A 154 -7.58 2.64 -1.47
C ALA A 154 -8.79 1.71 -1.29
N GLY A 155 -9.79 1.82 -2.18
CA GLY A 155 -11.04 1.08 -2.10
C GLY A 155 -11.92 1.44 -0.92
N ALA A 156 -11.62 2.53 -0.21
CA ALA A 156 -12.38 3.03 0.94
C ALA A 156 -12.53 2.04 2.10
N TYR A 157 -11.56 1.13 2.35
CA TYR A 157 -11.62 0.22 3.49
C TYR A 157 -10.26 -0.12 4.09
N GLY A 158 -10.26 -0.48 5.38
CA GLY A 158 -9.14 -1.10 6.07
C GLY A 158 -9.49 -2.52 6.50
N VAL A 159 -8.73 -3.52 6.02
CA VAL A 159 -8.96 -4.93 6.38
C VAL A 159 -8.85 -5.20 7.88
N GLN A 160 -8.08 -4.41 8.61
CA GLN A 160 -7.90 -4.48 10.05
C GLN A 160 -9.00 -3.74 10.85
N GLU A 161 -9.91 -3.04 10.16
CA GLU A 161 -11.00 -2.30 10.77
C GLU A 161 -12.30 -3.11 10.81
N TRP A 162 -13.34 -2.54 11.41
CA TRP A 162 -14.63 -3.21 11.58
C TRP A 162 -15.18 -3.85 10.30
N ILE A 163 -15.03 -3.18 9.15
CA ILE A 163 -15.49 -3.71 7.86
C ILE A 163 -14.77 -5.02 7.47
N GLY A 164 -13.51 -5.18 7.88
CA GLY A 164 -12.77 -6.42 7.69
C GLY A 164 -13.32 -7.58 8.51
N TYR A 165 -13.81 -7.30 9.73
CA TYR A 165 -14.39 -8.34 10.60
C TYR A 165 -15.71 -8.87 10.07
N ILE A 166 -16.58 -7.99 9.53
CA ILE A 166 -17.93 -8.40 9.10
C ILE A 166 -18.00 -8.72 7.61
N GLY A 167 -17.14 -8.12 6.80
CA GLY A 167 -17.27 -8.13 5.35
C GLY A 167 -16.27 -9.04 4.64
N VAL A 168 -15.08 -9.30 5.18
CA VAL A 168 -14.07 -10.14 4.49
C VAL A 168 -14.34 -11.62 4.75
N THR A 169 -14.74 -12.35 3.70
CA THR A 169 -15.00 -13.79 3.75
C THR A 169 -13.86 -14.64 3.20
N GLY A 170 -12.93 -14.03 2.45
CA GLY A 170 -11.77 -14.71 1.92
C GLY A 170 -10.60 -13.78 1.67
N LEU A 171 -9.39 -14.29 1.91
CA LEU A 171 -8.15 -13.61 1.60
C LEU A 171 -7.16 -14.64 1.05
N LYS A 172 -6.71 -14.44 -0.21
CA LYS A 172 -5.72 -15.29 -0.84
C LYS A 172 -4.48 -14.48 -1.18
N GLY A 173 -3.45 -14.61 -0.36
CA GLY A 173 -2.21 -13.84 -0.44
C GLY A 173 -1.74 -13.34 0.93
N SER A 174 -1.24 -12.12 0.98
CA SER A 174 -0.68 -11.51 2.19
C SER A 174 -1.63 -10.49 2.82
N TYR A 175 -2.02 -10.73 4.07
CA TYR A 175 -2.77 -9.76 4.88
C TYR A 175 -2.03 -8.41 4.98
N TYR A 176 -0.72 -8.43 5.17
CA TYR A 176 0.10 -7.23 5.27
C TYR A 176 0.19 -6.46 3.95
N ASN A 177 0.09 -7.17 2.81
CA ASN A 177 -0.07 -6.51 1.51
C ASN A 177 -1.37 -5.69 1.45
N VAL A 178 -2.48 -6.25 1.93
CA VAL A 178 -3.77 -5.54 1.97
C VAL A 178 -3.70 -4.32 2.89
N MET A 179 -2.94 -4.37 3.98
CA MET A 179 -2.66 -3.20 4.83
C MET A 179 -1.78 -2.14 4.16
N GLY A 180 -1.09 -2.47 3.06
CA GLY A 180 -0.35 -1.53 2.23
C GLY A 180 1.18 -1.66 2.22
N LEU A 181 1.76 -2.71 2.84
CA LEU A 181 3.19 -3.02 2.73
C LEU A 181 3.42 -4.53 2.93
N PRO A 182 3.78 -5.28 1.88
CA PRO A 182 4.01 -6.73 1.95
C PRO A 182 5.36 -7.06 2.60
N ILE A 183 5.48 -6.89 3.91
CA ILE A 183 6.72 -6.88 4.72
C ILE A 183 7.65 -8.07 4.44
N GLN A 184 7.13 -9.25 4.18
CA GLN A 184 7.95 -10.44 3.91
C GLN A 184 8.83 -10.27 2.66
N ARG A 185 8.31 -9.62 1.61
CA ARG A 185 9.04 -9.43 0.34
C ARG A 185 10.22 -8.45 0.46
N PRO A 186 10.06 -7.23 1.00
CA PRO A 186 11.20 -6.33 1.24
C PRO A 186 12.33 -7.01 2.02
N VAL A 187 12.02 -7.75 3.09
CA VAL A 187 13.00 -8.50 3.86
C VAL A 187 13.77 -9.48 2.99
N SER A 188 13.08 -10.28 2.15
CA SER A 188 13.74 -11.24 1.25
C SER A 188 14.67 -10.54 0.25
N TYR A 189 14.24 -9.44 -0.34
CA TYR A 189 15.06 -8.69 -1.31
C TYR A 189 16.28 -8.01 -0.68
N THR A 190 16.20 -7.54 0.56
CA THR A 190 17.36 -6.97 1.24
C THR A 190 18.43 -8.03 1.57
N HIS A 191 18.03 -9.28 1.78
CA HIS A 191 18.98 -10.38 1.99
C HIS A 191 19.75 -10.77 0.73
N LEU A 192 19.14 -10.65 -0.45
CA LEU A 192 19.66 -11.23 -1.69
C LEU A 192 20.43 -10.21 -2.54
N THR A 193 20.24 -8.91 -2.35
CA THR A 193 20.54 -7.98 -3.45
C THR A 193 21.00 -6.57 -3.06
N LEU A 194 21.12 -6.19 -1.81
CA LEU A 194 21.60 -4.85 -1.40
C LEU A 194 23.01 -4.86 -0.87
#